data_0284afc34047ae173eac31f18464f7b4
#
_entry.id   0284afc34047ae173eac31f18464f7b4
#
_cell.length_a   1.000
_cell.length_b   1.000
_cell.length_c   1.000
_cell.angle_alpha   90.00
_cell.angle_beta   90.00
_cell.angle_gamma   90.00
#
_symmetry.space_group_name_H-M   'P 1'
#
loop_
_entity.id
_entity.type
_entity.pdbx_description
1 polymer ?
#
loop_
_entity_poly.entity_id
_entity_poly.type
_entity_poly.pdbx_seq_one_letter_code
_entity_poly.pdbx_strand_id
1 'polypeptide(L)'
;MKKKLIIFIPSIEDGGVEKNLFEVSNYLSKKKYSLEILTCNNNMSSKFLKEIKFIGTKNTFWHNKNRFVKYIACLLILFFNLITRKNKPLVFAFQANIYAVIISKLLNTKIITRSNSAPSGWSKNYIKNLIYKFFINLANDVMVNSIEFKKSFEKKFHVKVTCIYNPFNNDFIISKLKNKKKLKFFKKNYLNIISVG
;
A
#
# COMPACT_ATOMS: atom_id res chain seq x y z
N MET A 1 -0.58 -14.57 -21.87
CA MET A 1 -0.44 -14.85 -20.41
C MET A 1 -0.64 -13.55 -19.62
N LYS A 2 -1.38 -13.60 -18.50
CA LYS A 2 -1.51 -12.44 -17.59
C LYS A 2 -0.17 -12.17 -16.89
N LYS A 3 0.24 -10.90 -16.79
CA LYS A 3 1.44 -10.50 -16.03
C LYS A 3 1.20 -10.72 -14.53
N LYS A 4 2.16 -11.37 -13.84
CA LYS A 4 2.06 -11.61 -12.39
C LYS A 4 2.44 -10.35 -11.62
N LEU A 5 1.61 -9.98 -10.65
CA LEU A 5 1.79 -8.82 -9.79
C LEU A 5 1.56 -9.22 -8.33
N ILE A 6 2.53 -8.97 -7.46
CA ILE A 6 2.38 -9.10 -6.01
C ILE A 6 2.20 -7.71 -5.41
N ILE A 7 1.09 -7.49 -4.73
CA ILE A 7 0.93 -6.34 -3.85
C ILE A 7 1.42 -6.73 -2.45
N PHE A 8 2.43 -6.02 -1.98
CA PHE A 8 3.06 -6.24 -0.67
C PHE A 8 2.52 -5.25 0.34
N ILE A 9 1.78 -5.74 1.32
CA ILE A 9 1.23 -4.99 2.44
C ILE A 9 1.20 -5.85 3.70
N PRO A 10 2.17 -5.72 4.62
CA PRO A 10 2.31 -6.60 5.78
C PRO A 10 1.11 -6.65 6.72
N SER A 11 0.36 -5.55 6.86
CA SER A 11 -0.82 -5.48 7.71
C SER A 11 -1.93 -4.74 6.98
N ILE A 12 -3.13 -5.30 6.98
CA ILE A 12 -4.36 -4.68 6.47
C ILE A 12 -5.19 -4.30 7.68
N GLU A 13 -5.22 -3.02 8.00
CA GLU A 13 -6.03 -2.41 9.07
C GLU A 13 -7.18 -1.62 8.42
N ASP A 14 -8.08 -1.04 9.19
CA ASP A 14 -9.19 -0.26 8.61
C ASP A 14 -8.81 1.22 8.51
N GLY A 15 -8.05 1.56 7.47
CA GLY A 15 -7.51 2.90 7.25
C GLY A 15 -7.62 3.39 5.81
N GLY A 16 -7.12 4.61 5.57
CA GLY A 16 -7.14 5.24 4.24
C GLY A 16 -6.23 4.54 3.22
N VAL A 17 -5.13 3.93 3.68
CA VAL A 17 -4.21 3.17 2.81
C VAL A 17 -4.90 1.91 2.30
N GLU A 18 -5.64 1.25 3.15
CA GLU A 18 -6.37 0.01 2.86
C GLU A 18 -7.54 0.25 1.92
N LYS A 19 -8.26 1.37 2.05
CA LYS A 19 -9.28 1.76 1.05
C LYS A 19 -8.67 1.89 -0.34
N ASN A 20 -7.52 2.54 -0.45
CA ASN A 20 -6.80 2.63 -1.72
C ASN A 20 -6.33 1.26 -2.22
N LEU A 21 -5.89 0.39 -1.32
CA LEU A 21 -5.49 -0.98 -1.65
C LEU A 21 -6.66 -1.75 -2.28
N PHE A 22 -7.87 -1.69 -1.70
CA PHE A 22 -9.05 -2.38 -2.23
C PHE A 22 -9.39 -1.89 -3.64
N GLU A 23 -9.48 -0.58 -3.85
CA GLU A 23 -9.81 0.01 -5.14
C GLU A 23 -8.77 -0.34 -6.21
N VAL A 24 -7.48 -0.15 -5.90
CA VAL A 24 -6.37 -0.45 -6.81
C VAL A 24 -6.32 -1.94 -7.14
N SER A 25 -6.45 -2.82 -6.14
CA SER A 25 -6.38 -4.27 -6.34
C SER A 25 -7.55 -4.77 -7.19
N ASN A 26 -8.76 -4.32 -6.87
CA ASN A 26 -9.96 -4.71 -7.62
C ASN A 26 -9.93 -4.19 -9.07
N TYR A 27 -9.40 -2.99 -9.29
CA TYR A 27 -9.20 -2.44 -10.63
C TYR A 27 -8.17 -3.27 -11.42
N LEU A 28 -7.01 -3.55 -10.83
CA LEU A 28 -5.92 -4.27 -11.50
C LEU A 28 -6.29 -5.73 -11.80
N SER A 29 -7.08 -6.39 -10.95
CA SER A 29 -7.53 -7.77 -11.18
C SER A 29 -8.45 -7.90 -12.38
N LYS A 30 -9.26 -6.85 -12.67
CA LYS A 30 -10.10 -6.76 -13.87
C LYS A 30 -9.30 -6.51 -15.15
N LYS A 31 -8.03 -6.13 -15.05
CA LYS A 31 -7.13 -5.92 -16.18
C LYS A 31 -6.31 -7.19 -16.48
N LYS A 32 -5.25 -7.05 -17.27
CA LYS A 32 -4.39 -8.17 -17.72
C LYS A 32 -3.37 -8.62 -16.65
N TYR A 33 -3.72 -8.55 -15.34
CA TYR A 33 -2.83 -8.96 -14.25
C TYR A 33 -3.38 -10.19 -13.52
N SER A 34 -2.48 -11.12 -13.17
CA SER A 34 -2.72 -12.14 -12.17
C SER A 34 -2.24 -11.59 -10.84
N LEU A 35 -3.17 -11.19 -9.98
CA LEU A 35 -2.89 -10.44 -8.76
C LEU A 35 -2.80 -11.35 -7.55
N GLU A 36 -1.75 -11.13 -6.77
CA GLU A 36 -1.52 -11.80 -5.48
C GLU A 36 -1.30 -10.71 -4.41
N ILE A 37 -1.95 -10.84 -3.26
CA ILE A 37 -1.74 -9.94 -2.10
C ILE A 37 -0.94 -10.68 -1.05
N LEU A 38 0.22 -10.14 -0.69
CA LEU A 38 1.07 -10.67 0.35
C LEU A 38 0.87 -9.87 1.63
N THR A 39 0.28 -10.52 2.63
CA THR A 39 -0.07 -9.92 3.94
C THR A 39 -0.06 -10.97 5.04
N CYS A 40 0.20 -10.56 6.29
CA CYS A 40 0.03 -11.40 7.48
C CYS A 40 -1.40 -11.38 8.04
N ASN A 41 -2.30 -10.55 7.48
CA ASN A 41 -3.66 -10.40 7.98
C ASN A 41 -4.67 -10.49 6.84
N ASN A 42 -5.43 -11.58 6.78
CA ASN A 42 -6.45 -11.83 5.76
C ASN A 42 -7.87 -11.48 6.21
N ASN A 43 -8.09 -10.86 7.38
CA ASN A 43 -9.43 -10.61 7.94
C ASN A 43 -10.34 -9.83 6.99
N MET A 44 -9.77 -9.08 6.07
CA MET A 44 -10.51 -8.26 5.11
C MET A 44 -10.55 -8.87 3.69
N SER A 45 -10.27 -10.14 3.55
CA SER A 45 -10.28 -10.82 2.23
C SER A 45 -11.61 -10.70 1.49
N SER A 46 -12.74 -10.59 2.21
CA SER A 46 -14.09 -10.38 1.65
C SER A 46 -14.27 -9.04 0.91
N LYS A 47 -13.40 -8.05 1.16
CA LYS A 47 -13.42 -6.76 0.45
C LYS A 47 -12.77 -6.81 -0.94
N PHE A 48 -12.11 -7.93 -1.26
CA PHE A 48 -11.43 -8.14 -2.54
C PHE A 48 -12.22 -9.05 -3.47
N LEU A 49 -11.99 -8.93 -4.77
CA LEU A 49 -12.58 -9.84 -5.74
C LEU A 49 -12.02 -11.27 -5.56
N LYS A 50 -12.85 -12.28 -5.83
CA LYS A 50 -12.52 -13.71 -5.62
C LYS A 50 -11.31 -14.20 -6.42
N GLU A 51 -10.99 -13.54 -7.54
CA GLU A 51 -9.84 -13.89 -8.38
C GLU A 51 -8.50 -13.48 -7.78
N ILE A 52 -8.50 -12.62 -6.75
CA ILE A 52 -7.29 -12.15 -6.09
C ILE A 52 -6.81 -13.21 -5.10
N LYS A 53 -5.59 -13.69 -5.31
CA LYS A 53 -4.99 -14.69 -4.42
C LYS A 53 -4.30 -14.02 -3.24
N PHE A 54 -4.40 -14.64 -2.07
CA PHE A 54 -3.68 -14.20 -0.88
C PHE A 54 -2.48 -15.11 -0.63
N ILE A 55 -1.32 -14.48 -0.41
CA ILE A 55 -0.09 -15.12 0.04
C ILE A 55 0.16 -14.62 1.46
N GLY A 56 0.27 -15.52 2.43
CA GLY A 56 0.53 -15.12 3.81
C GLY A 56 0.31 -16.26 4.79
N THR A 57 0.32 -15.92 6.06
CA THR A 57 0.05 -16.88 7.12
C THR A 57 -1.45 -17.14 7.21
N LYS A 58 -1.85 -18.40 7.11
CA LYS A 58 -3.25 -18.83 7.36
C LYS A 58 -3.60 -18.80 8.85
N ASN A 59 -2.60 -18.64 9.71
CA ASN A 59 -2.76 -18.75 11.16
C ASN A 59 -3.18 -17.40 11.76
N THR A 60 -4.26 -17.40 12.53
CA THR A 60 -4.77 -16.26 13.31
C THR A 60 -3.79 -15.75 14.36
N PHE A 61 -2.80 -16.57 14.75
CA PHE A 61 -1.70 -16.20 15.65
C PHE A 61 -1.05 -14.86 15.27
N TRP A 62 -0.90 -14.58 13.97
CA TRP A 62 -0.25 -13.37 13.49
C TRP A 62 -1.11 -12.12 13.62
N HIS A 63 -2.43 -12.26 13.74
CA HIS A 63 -3.35 -11.12 13.80
C HIS A 63 -3.12 -10.25 15.03
N ASN A 64 -2.77 -10.88 16.16
CA ASN A 64 -2.56 -10.19 17.44
C ASN A 64 -1.11 -9.76 17.68
N LYS A 65 -0.20 -10.02 16.74
CA LYS A 65 1.19 -9.61 16.86
C LYS A 65 1.37 -8.13 16.54
N ASN A 66 2.41 -7.54 17.13
CA ASN A 66 2.74 -6.16 16.85
C ASN A 66 3.14 -5.96 15.36
N ARG A 67 3.08 -4.73 14.89
CA ARG A 67 3.30 -4.36 13.48
C ARG A 67 4.68 -4.78 12.98
N PHE A 68 5.69 -4.70 13.83
CA PHE A 68 7.08 -5.04 13.49
C PHE A 68 7.24 -6.54 13.19
N VAL A 69 6.65 -7.41 14.01
CA VAL A 69 6.67 -8.86 13.79
C VAL A 69 5.95 -9.23 12.49
N LYS A 70 4.80 -8.60 12.19
CA LYS A 70 4.10 -8.77 10.92
C LYS A 70 4.98 -8.37 9.73
N TYR A 71 5.75 -7.29 9.86
CA TYR A 71 6.67 -6.84 8.81
C TYR A 71 7.76 -7.89 8.54
N ILE A 72 8.43 -8.39 9.58
CA ILE A 72 9.46 -9.41 9.43
C ILE A 72 8.89 -10.69 8.79
N ALA A 73 7.76 -11.18 9.29
CA ALA A 73 7.13 -12.37 8.72
C ALA A 73 6.79 -12.19 7.24
N CYS A 74 6.18 -11.07 6.86
CA CYS A 74 5.86 -10.80 5.46
C CYS A 74 7.10 -10.64 4.57
N LEU A 75 8.18 -10.07 5.09
CA LEU A 75 9.44 -9.96 4.36
C LEU A 75 10.06 -11.34 4.10
N LEU A 76 10.04 -12.23 5.10
CA LEU A 76 10.48 -13.63 4.92
C LEU A 76 9.61 -14.35 3.88
N ILE A 77 8.28 -14.21 3.96
CA ILE A 77 7.37 -14.81 2.98
C ILE A 77 7.65 -14.24 1.58
N LEU A 78 7.89 -12.93 1.44
CA LEU A 78 8.27 -12.32 0.18
C LEU A 78 9.57 -12.92 -0.37
N PHE A 79 10.60 -13.03 0.48
CA PHE A 79 11.89 -13.60 0.11
C PHE A 79 11.74 -15.03 -0.43
N PHE A 80 11.11 -15.93 0.35
CA PHE A 80 10.93 -17.34 -0.08
C PHE A 80 10.02 -17.44 -1.30
N ASN A 81 9.00 -16.62 -1.40
CA ASN A 81 8.11 -16.61 -2.57
C ASN A 81 8.86 -16.16 -3.82
N LEU A 82 9.72 -15.16 -3.73
CA LEU A 82 10.48 -14.68 -4.89
C LEU A 82 11.61 -15.65 -5.28
N ILE A 83 12.34 -16.24 -4.33
CA ILE A 83 13.47 -17.11 -4.65
C ILE A 83 13.01 -18.38 -5.38
N THR A 84 11.85 -18.93 -5.04
CA THR A 84 11.31 -20.17 -5.64
C THR A 84 10.70 -19.96 -7.04
N ARG A 85 10.46 -18.74 -7.47
CA ARG A 85 9.81 -18.46 -8.77
C ARG A 85 10.82 -18.32 -9.90
N LYS A 86 10.71 -19.14 -10.94
CA LYS A 86 11.43 -18.96 -12.21
C LYS A 86 11.09 -17.63 -12.89
N ASN A 87 9.77 -17.34 -13.01
CA ASN A 87 9.28 -16.07 -13.60
C ASN A 87 8.94 -15.09 -12.49
N LYS A 88 9.82 -14.10 -12.32
CA LYS A 88 9.66 -13.08 -11.29
C LYS A 88 8.44 -12.20 -11.55
N PRO A 89 7.56 -11.98 -10.55
CA PRO A 89 6.45 -11.04 -10.66
C PRO A 89 6.96 -9.60 -10.54
N LEU A 90 6.12 -8.64 -10.91
CA LEU A 90 6.31 -7.27 -10.44
C LEU A 90 5.86 -7.18 -8.98
N VAL A 91 6.65 -6.58 -8.10
CA VAL A 91 6.26 -6.29 -6.71
C VAL A 91 5.76 -4.85 -6.63
N PHE A 92 4.60 -4.65 -6.00
CA PHE A 92 4.06 -3.33 -5.71
C PHE A 92 3.90 -3.16 -4.20
N ALA A 93 4.81 -2.42 -3.58
CA ALA A 93 4.85 -2.25 -2.13
C ALA A 93 4.02 -1.06 -1.68
N PHE A 94 3.02 -1.29 -0.83
CA PHE A 94 2.18 -0.29 -0.18
C PHE A 94 2.68 0.12 1.21
N GLN A 95 3.46 -0.74 1.87
CA GLN A 95 4.06 -0.51 3.19
C GLN A 95 5.43 -1.16 3.26
N ALA A 96 6.23 -0.81 4.25
CA ALA A 96 7.58 -1.34 4.48
C ALA A 96 8.50 -1.25 3.25
N ASN A 97 8.36 -0.17 2.47
CA ASN A 97 8.89 0.00 1.13
C ASN A 97 10.39 -0.31 1.02
N ILE A 98 11.22 0.25 1.89
CA ILE A 98 12.68 0.07 1.85
C ILE A 98 13.08 -1.40 1.97
N TYR A 99 12.49 -2.11 2.93
CA TYR A 99 12.78 -3.53 3.15
C TYR A 99 12.33 -4.39 1.97
N ALA A 100 11.17 -4.08 1.38
CA ALA A 100 10.71 -4.75 0.18
C ALA A 100 11.62 -4.47 -1.02
N VAL A 101 12.16 -3.24 -1.15
CA VAL A 101 13.14 -2.90 -2.18
C VAL A 101 14.41 -3.73 -2.03
N ILE A 102 14.97 -3.82 -0.81
CA ILE A 102 16.18 -4.61 -0.55
C ILE A 102 15.97 -6.06 -1.02
N ILE A 103 14.91 -6.73 -0.56
CA ILE A 103 14.62 -8.13 -0.92
C ILE A 103 14.41 -8.27 -2.44
N SER A 104 13.62 -7.39 -3.04
CA SER A 104 13.33 -7.46 -4.47
C SER A 104 14.59 -7.30 -5.31
N LYS A 105 15.49 -6.39 -4.93
CA LYS A 105 16.75 -6.17 -5.66
C LYS A 105 17.75 -7.28 -5.47
N LEU A 106 17.89 -7.83 -4.27
CA LEU A 106 18.71 -9.02 -4.02
C LEU A 106 18.28 -10.22 -4.87
N LEU A 107 16.98 -10.33 -5.16
CA LEU A 107 16.42 -11.42 -5.96
C LEU A 107 16.12 -11.04 -7.43
N ASN A 108 16.74 -9.96 -7.92
CA ASN A 108 16.58 -9.45 -9.29
C ASN A 108 15.11 -9.31 -9.73
N THR A 109 14.27 -8.74 -8.87
CA THR A 109 12.84 -8.57 -9.07
C THR A 109 12.49 -7.09 -9.23
N LYS A 110 11.65 -6.76 -10.20
CA LYS A 110 11.16 -5.38 -10.39
C LYS A 110 10.22 -5.01 -9.25
N ILE A 111 10.41 -3.78 -8.70
CA ILE A 111 9.59 -3.27 -7.61
C ILE A 111 9.17 -1.82 -7.87
N ILE A 112 7.89 -1.55 -7.63
CA ILE A 112 7.31 -0.21 -7.51
C ILE A 112 6.97 0.00 -6.04
N THR A 113 7.30 1.17 -5.49
CA THR A 113 6.93 1.54 -4.12
C THR A 113 5.89 2.62 -4.12
N ARG A 114 4.95 2.58 -3.18
CA ARG A 114 3.97 3.63 -2.95
C ARG A 114 4.13 4.22 -1.57
N SER A 115 4.34 5.53 -1.49
CA SER A 115 4.35 6.26 -0.23
C SER A 115 3.08 7.08 -0.06
N ASN A 116 2.44 6.93 1.10
CA ASN A 116 1.20 7.61 1.47
C ASN A 116 1.42 8.74 2.49
N SER A 117 2.68 9.09 2.76
CA SER A 117 3.06 10.14 3.70
C SER A 117 4.26 10.93 3.19
N ALA A 118 4.36 12.20 3.62
CA ALA A 118 5.50 13.03 3.31
C ALA A 118 6.77 12.52 4.01
N PRO A 119 7.93 12.57 3.35
CA PRO A 119 9.20 12.12 3.95
C PRO A 119 9.75 13.07 5.01
N SER A 120 9.21 14.29 5.13
CA SER A 120 9.63 15.29 6.09
C SER A 120 9.50 14.84 7.55
N GLY A 121 8.49 14.02 7.85
CA GLY A 121 8.23 13.49 9.19
C GLY A 121 8.94 12.16 9.53
N TRP A 122 9.69 11.54 8.59
CA TRP A 122 10.16 10.17 8.79
C TRP A 122 11.35 10.05 9.74
N SER A 123 12.35 10.92 9.62
CA SER A 123 13.50 10.93 10.52
C SER A 123 14.28 12.23 10.42
N LYS A 124 14.76 12.71 11.57
CA LYS A 124 15.78 13.78 11.66
C LYS A 124 17.20 13.23 11.56
N ASN A 125 17.39 11.90 11.68
CA ASN A 125 18.70 11.27 11.66
C ASN A 125 19.27 11.24 10.23
N TYR A 126 20.44 11.83 10.06
CA TYR A 126 21.14 11.94 8.77
C TYR A 126 21.46 10.56 8.16
N ILE A 127 21.98 9.63 8.96
CA ILE A 127 22.36 8.29 8.49
C ILE A 127 21.14 7.53 8.00
N LYS A 128 20.02 7.58 8.74
CA LYS A 128 18.76 6.96 8.29
C LYS A 128 18.30 7.54 6.98
N ASN A 129 18.38 8.85 6.80
CA ASN A 129 17.98 9.50 5.56
C ASN A 129 18.89 9.10 4.38
N LEU A 130 20.19 8.91 4.61
CA LEU A 130 21.13 8.44 3.60
C LEU A 130 20.81 7.01 3.16
N ILE A 131 20.56 6.12 4.12
CA ILE A 131 20.12 4.73 3.86
C ILE A 131 18.80 4.72 3.05
N TYR A 132 17.83 5.54 3.46
CA TYR A 132 16.58 5.68 2.72
C TYR A 132 16.80 6.17 1.30
N LYS A 133 17.62 7.22 1.12
CA LYS A 133 17.97 7.75 -0.19
C LYS A 133 18.57 6.67 -1.08
N PHE A 134 19.53 5.91 -0.56
CA PHE A 134 20.19 4.85 -1.32
C PHE A 134 19.19 3.80 -1.80
N PHE A 135 18.43 3.20 -0.88
CA PHE A 135 17.53 2.11 -1.22
C PHE A 135 16.32 2.54 -2.04
N ILE A 136 15.73 3.72 -1.79
CA ILE A 136 14.57 4.16 -2.58
C ILE A 136 14.93 4.41 -4.04
N ASN A 137 16.16 4.86 -4.31
CA ASN A 137 16.68 5.05 -5.67
C ASN A 137 16.89 3.72 -6.41
N LEU A 138 16.96 2.59 -5.72
CA LEU A 138 17.01 1.28 -6.36
C LEU A 138 15.64 0.80 -6.85
N ALA A 139 14.53 1.36 -6.37
CA ALA A 139 13.21 1.00 -6.86
C ALA A 139 13.08 1.30 -8.37
N ASN A 140 12.28 0.51 -9.07
CA ASN A 140 12.04 0.75 -10.51
C ASN A 140 11.14 1.96 -10.74
N ASP A 141 10.22 2.22 -9.79
CA ASP A 141 9.41 3.44 -9.76
C ASP A 141 9.02 3.74 -8.30
N VAL A 142 8.86 5.03 -8.01
CA VAL A 142 8.40 5.52 -6.70
C VAL A 142 7.12 6.30 -6.94
N MET A 143 6.03 5.86 -6.33
CA MET A 143 4.72 6.48 -6.45
C MET A 143 4.34 7.19 -5.17
N VAL A 144 3.69 8.34 -5.31
CA VAL A 144 3.09 9.11 -4.21
C VAL A 144 1.69 9.55 -4.60
N ASN A 145 0.91 10.00 -3.62
CA ASN A 145 -0.49 10.33 -3.80
C ASN A 145 -0.79 11.84 -3.84
N SER A 146 0.23 12.71 -3.79
CA SER A 146 0.06 14.14 -3.98
C SER A 146 1.29 14.79 -4.63
N ILE A 147 1.09 15.95 -5.22
CA ILE A 147 2.17 16.75 -5.84
C ILE A 147 3.13 17.29 -4.76
N GLU A 148 2.63 17.65 -3.60
CA GLU A 148 3.45 18.10 -2.47
C GLU A 148 4.38 16.99 -2.00
N PHE A 149 3.88 15.75 -1.91
CA PHE A 149 4.72 14.60 -1.56
C PHE A 149 5.74 14.32 -2.64
N LYS A 150 5.38 14.43 -3.93
CA LYS A 150 6.31 14.32 -5.04
C LYS A 150 7.47 15.31 -4.89
N LYS A 151 7.17 16.60 -4.74
CA LYS A 151 8.18 17.66 -4.56
C LYS A 151 9.08 17.38 -3.35
N SER A 152 8.48 16.94 -2.23
CA SER A 152 9.22 16.62 -0.99
C SER A 152 10.15 15.42 -1.16
N PHE A 153 9.72 14.37 -1.85
CA PHE A 153 10.54 13.19 -2.16
C PHE A 153 11.69 13.52 -3.09
N GLU A 154 11.40 14.22 -4.19
CA GLU A 154 12.41 14.63 -5.18
C GLU A 154 13.48 15.53 -4.56
N LYS A 155 13.06 16.49 -3.71
CA LYS A 155 13.98 17.36 -2.99
C LYS A 155 14.83 16.61 -1.96
N LYS A 156 14.23 15.70 -1.18
CA LYS A 156 14.92 15.03 -0.06
C LYS A 156 15.80 13.87 -0.51
N PHE A 157 15.33 13.07 -1.47
CA PHE A 157 15.99 11.82 -1.85
C PHE A 157 16.62 11.85 -3.25
N HIS A 158 16.41 12.93 -4.01
CA HIS A 158 16.89 13.06 -5.39
C HIS A 158 16.47 11.87 -6.26
N VAL A 159 15.23 11.42 -6.12
CA VAL A 159 14.65 10.31 -6.87
C VAL A 159 13.50 10.83 -7.73
N LYS A 160 13.38 10.33 -8.97
CA LYS A 160 12.22 10.61 -9.82
C LYS A 160 10.98 9.94 -9.25
N VAL A 161 9.88 10.71 -9.12
CA VAL A 161 8.66 10.24 -8.47
C VAL A 161 7.45 10.45 -9.37
N THR A 162 6.61 9.42 -9.49
CA THR A 162 5.33 9.48 -10.19
C THR A 162 4.22 9.81 -9.20
N CYS A 163 3.47 10.89 -9.47
CA CYS A 163 2.29 11.23 -8.66
C CYS A 163 1.05 10.57 -9.25
N ILE A 164 0.41 9.70 -8.45
CA ILE A 164 -0.89 9.10 -8.79
C ILE A 164 -1.81 9.30 -7.58
N TYR A 165 -2.79 10.15 -7.74
CA TYR A 165 -3.78 10.44 -6.69
C TYR A 165 -4.49 9.18 -6.21
N ASN A 166 -5.03 9.26 -4.99
CA ASN A 166 -5.84 8.18 -4.45
C ASN A 166 -7.09 7.96 -5.31
N PRO A 167 -7.45 6.72 -5.63
CA PRO A 167 -8.67 6.43 -6.37
C PRO A 167 -9.89 6.86 -5.56
N PHE A 168 -10.89 7.37 -6.26
CA PHE A 168 -12.13 7.82 -5.66
C PHE A 168 -13.29 7.04 -6.29
N ASN A 169 -14.02 6.29 -5.47
CA ASN A 169 -15.18 5.52 -5.91
C ASN A 169 -16.45 6.37 -5.75
N ASN A 170 -16.75 7.14 -6.80
CA ASN A 170 -17.89 8.05 -6.81
C ASN A 170 -19.23 7.32 -6.64
N ASP A 171 -19.41 6.18 -7.31
CA ASP A 171 -20.66 5.41 -7.26
C ASP A 171 -20.93 4.89 -5.84
N PHE A 172 -19.90 4.42 -5.14
CA PHE A 172 -20.03 4.00 -3.75
C PHE A 172 -20.46 5.17 -2.85
N ILE A 173 -19.89 6.36 -3.03
CA ILE A 173 -20.25 7.53 -2.22
C ILE A 173 -21.68 7.97 -2.52
N ILE A 174 -22.08 8.05 -3.80
CA ILE A 174 -23.43 8.41 -4.19
C ILE A 174 -24.45 7.39 -3.63
N SER A 175 -24.15 6.10 -3.69
CA SER A 175 -25.03 5.06 -3.10
C SER A 175 -25.21 5.23 -1.57
N LYS A 176 -24.16 5.60 -0.87
CA LYS A 176 -24.22 5.91 0.57
C LYS A 176 -25.01 7.19 0.87
N LEU A 177 -24.92 8.19 0.01
CA LEU A 177 -25.69 9.45 0.14
C LEU A 177 -27.20 9.25 -0.04
N LYS A 178 -27.64 8.29 -0.86
CA LYS A 178 -29.04 7.95 -1.02
C LYS A 178 -29.69 7.42 0.27
N ASN A 179 -28.90 6.81 1.17
CA ASN A 179 -29.34 6.33 2.48
C ASN A 179 -29.16 7.40 3.57
N LYS A 180 -29.65 8.62 3.31
CA LYS A 180 -29.54 9.75 4.25
C LYS A 180 -30.22 9.45 5.58
N LYS A 181 -29.46 9.06 6.61
CA LYS A 181 -29.91 9.25 7.98
C LYS A 181 -29.76 10.75 8.32
N LYS A 182 -30.88 11.39 8.68
CA LYS A 182 -30.82 12.78 9.22
C LYS A 182 -29.91 12.75 10.44
N LEU A 183 -28.79 13.47 10.35
CA LEU A 183 -27.87 13.58 11.47
C LEU A 183 -28.51 14.50 12.51
N LYS A 184 -28.96 13.93 13.64
CA LYS A 184 -29.71 14.65 14.69
C LYS A 184 -28.91 15.77 15.39
N PHE A 185 -27.59 15.78 15.23
CA PHE A 185 -26.71 16.81 15.84
C PHE A 185 -26.54 18.09 15.01
N PHE A 186 -26.98 18.10 13.75
CA PHE A 186 -27.01 19.36 12.99
C PHE A 186 -28.15 20.27 13.47
N LYS A 187 -27.79 21.45 13.93
CA LYS A 187 -28.74 22.48 14.33
C LYS A 187 -29.09 23.37 13.12
N LYS A 188 -30.39 23.53 12.87
CA LYS A 188 -30.90 24.45 11.85
C LYS A 188 -30.54 25.88 12.31
N ASN A 189 -30.09 26.73 11.41
CA ASN A 189 -29.66 28.11 11.65
C ASN A 189 -28.30 28.28 12.38
N TYR A 190 -27.44 27.26 12.42
CA TYR A 190 -26.08 27.35 12.92
C TYR A 190 -25.08 26.93 11.84
N LEU A 191 -23.90 27.54 11.84
CA LEU A 191 -22.77 27.01 11.07
C LEU A 191 -22.32 25.67 11.69
N ASN A 192 -22.53 24.58 10.96
CA ASN A 192 -22.13 23.24 11.41
C ASN A 192 -20.78 22.91 10.77
N ILE A 193 -19.74 22.73 11.58
CA ILE A 193 -18.39 22.38 11.14
C ILE A 193 -18.15 20.90 11.49
N ILE A 194 -17.71 20.10 10.52
CA ILE A 194 -17.30 18.71 10.72
C ILE A 194 -15.82 18.61 10.44
N SER A 195 -15.07 18.04 11.37
CA SER A 195 -13.69 17.60 11.18
C SER A 195 -13.64 16.07 11.29
N VAL A 196 -12.98 15.44 10.33
CA VAL A 196 -12.75 14.00 10.30
C VAL A 196 -11.26 13.77 10.34
N GLY A 197 -10.77 13.13 11.40
CA GLY A 197 -9.36 12.77 11.62
C GLY A 197 -9.16 11.27 11.64
#